data_37bd9724e742d9a5a19e3fda8710d700
#
_entry.id   37bd9724e742d9a5a19e3fda8710d700
#
_cell.length_a   1.000
_cell.length_b   1.000
_cell.length_c   1.000
_cell.angle_alpha   90.00
_cell.angle_beta   90.00
_cell.angle_gamma   90.00
#
_symmetry.space_group_name_H-M   'P 1'
#
loop_
_entity.id
_entity.type
_entity.pdbx_description
1 polymer ?
#
loop_
_entity_poly.entity_id
_entity_poly.type
_entity_poly.pdbx_seq_one_letter_code
_entity_poly.pdbx_strand_id
1 'polypeptide(L)'
;MAGKFDFSRHAFRRAIERDIGETEIRAAGTQAEVIEDYPQDKYSPSALLLGFTAAGRPLHFQVSFADADLTKIITIYEPDPKEWIEHRQRR
;
A
#
# COMPACT_ATOMS: atom_id res chain seq x y z
N MET A 1 0.46 0.73 9.37
CA MET A 1 -0.25 -0.57 9.22
C MET A 1 0.23 -1.49 10.32
N ALA A 2 -0.62 -1.75 11.29
CA ALA A 2 -0.30 -2.62 12.42
C ALA A 2 -1.00 -3.96 12.24
N GLY A 3 -0.43 -5.04 12.77
CA GLY A 3 -0.98 -6.37 12.67
C GLY A 3 -0.41 -7.16 11.51
N LYS A 4 -1.07 -8.28 11.23
CA LYS A 4 -0.61 -9.19 10.19
C LYS A 4 -1.15 -8.77 8.84
N PHE A 5 -0.30 -8.83 7.82
CA PHE A 5 -0.75 -8.61 6.46
C PHE A 5 -0.16 -9.68 5.54
N ASP A 6 -0.95 -10.02 4.53
CA ASP A 6 -0.59 -11.03 3.54
C ASP A 6 -0.19 -10.32 2.24
N PHE A 7 0.84 -10.84 1.63
CA PHE A 7 1.42 -10.28 0.43
C PHE A 7 1.05 -11.18 -0.74
N SER A 8 0.09 -10.77 -1.55
CA SER A 8 -0.34 -11.60 -2.68
C SER A 8 0.82 -11.80 -3.67
N ARG A 9 0.78 -12.92 -4.39
CA ARG A 9 1.79 -13.22 -5.42
C ARG A 9 1.81 -12.12 -6.49
N HIS A 10 0.64 -11.61 -6.84
CA HIS A 10 0.51 -10.52 -7.81
C HIS A 10 1.21 -9.24 -7.30
N ALA A 11 0.95 -8.88 -6.05
CA ALA A 11 1.57 -7.70 -5.44
C ALA A 11 3.09 -7.84 -5.36
N PHE A 12 3.56 -9.04 -5.01
CA PHE A 12 5.00 -9.33 -4.94
C PHE A 12 5.66 -9.17 -6.31
N ARG A 13 5.03 -9.73 -7.35
CA ARG A 13 5.54 -9.62 -8.72
C ARG A 13 5.60 -8.17 -9.18
N ARG A 14 4.54 -7.41 -8.91
CA ARG A 14 4.49 -5.99 -9.28
C ARG A 14 5.53 -5.17 -8.54
N ALA A 15 5.76 -5.48 -7.28
CA ALA A 15 6.80 -4.80 -6.50
C ALA A 15 8.18 -5.02 -7.13
N ILE A 16 8.49 -6.25 -7.51
CA ILE A 16 9.75 -6.59 -8.18
C ILE A 16 9.90 -5.81 -9.48
N GLU A 17 8.84 -5.77 -10.30
CA GLU A 17 8.85 -5.05 -11.57
C GLU A 17 9.07 -3.54 -11.38
N ARG A 18 8.65 -3.01 -10.25
CA ARG A 18 8.75 -1.59 -9.90
C ARG A 18 9.97 -1.26 -9.06
N ASP A 19 10.87 -2.22 -8.93
CA ASP A 19 12.09 -2.08 -8.15
C ASP A 19 11.81 -1.68 -6.69
N ILE A 20 10.84 -2.33 -6.08
CA ILE A 20 10.50 -2.15 -4.67
C ILE A 20 10.90 -3.43 -3.92
N GLY A 21 11.84 -3.30 -3.00
CA GLY A 21 12.37 -4.43 -2.25
C GLY A 21 11.58 -4.74 -0.99
N GLU A 22 11.75 -5.95 -0.47
CA GLU A 22 11.06 -6.39 0.75
C GLU A 22 11.36 -5.49 1.94
N THR A 23 12.61 -5.09 2.12
CA THR A 23 13.01 -4.19 3.22
C THR A 23 12.28 -2.86 3.12
N GLU A 24 12.14 -2.32 1.90
CA GLU A 24 11.40 -1.08 1.66
C GLU A 24 9.92 -1.24 2.01
N ILE A 25 9.33 -2.36 1.63
CA ILE A 25 7.92 -2.65 1.91
C ILE A 25 7.68 -2.72 3.41
N ARG A 26 8.54 -3.41 4.15
CA ARG A 26 8.40 -3.54 5.60
C ARG A 26 8.53 -2.20 6.31
N ALA A 27 9.54 -1.42 5.94
CA ALA A 27 9.77 -0.11 6.54
C ALA A 27 8.59 0.83 6.28
N ALA A 28 8.14 0.91 5.05
CA ALA A 28 7.02 1.77 4.67
C ALA A 28 5.71 1.29 5.30
N GLY A 29 5.48 -0.02 5.33
CA GLY A 29 4.26 -0.61 5.87
C GLY A 29 4.10 -0.39 7.37
N THR A 30 5.18 -0.36 8.12
CA THR A 30 5.15 -0.20 9.57
C THR A 30 4.54 1.14 9.98
N GLN A 31 4.75 2.19 9.19
CA GLN A 31 4.28 3.54 9.49
C GLN A 31 3.24 4.04 8.49
N ALA A 32 2.65 3.12 7.73
CA ALA A 32 1.69 3.50 6.70
C ALA A 32 0.41 4.06 7.31
N GLU A 33 -0.13 5.10 6.68
CA GLU A 33 -1.39 5.73 7.08
C GLU A 33 -2.41 5.63 5.97
N VAL A 34 -3.69 5.54 6.34
CA VAL A 34 -4.78 5.50 5.36
C VAL A 34 -4.95 6.89 4.76
N ILE A 35 -4.86 6.99 3.43
CA ILE A 35 -5.11 8.24 2.71
C ILE A 35 -6.41 8.20 1.91
N GLU A 36 -6.89 7.02 1.57
CA GLU A 36 -8.21 6.83 0.95
C GLU A 36 -8.84 5.58 1.54
N ASP A 37 -10.12 5.66 1.89
CA ASP A 37 -10.84 4.55 2.50
C ASP A 37 -12.05 4.21 1.63
N TYR A 38 -12.21 2.93 1.32
CA TYR A 38 -13.30 2.43 0.48
C TYR A 38 -14.07 1.34 1.23
N PRO A 39 -14.85 1.71 2.27
CA PRO A 39 -15.54 0.73 3.11
C PRO A 39 -16.62 -0.05 2.37
N GLN A 40 -17.09 0.49 1.24
CA GLN A 40 -18.15 -0.14 0.45
C GLN A 40 -17.65 -0.61 -0.92
N ASP A 41 -16.37 -0.91 -1.02
CA ASP A 41 -15.81 -1.48 -2.24
C ASP A 41 -16.58 -2.73 -2.62
N LYS A 42 -16.85 -2.89 -3.92
CA LYS A 42 -17.70 -3.94 -4.46
C LYS A 42 -17.32 -5.34 -4.00
N TYR A 43 -16.04 -5.63 -3.89
CA TYR A 43 -15.56 -6.96 -3.55
C TYR A 43 -15.29 -7.15 -2.07
N SER A 44 -14.79 -6.14 -1.41
CA SER A 44 -14.53 -6.14 0.03
C SER A 44 -14.09 -4.75 0.45
N PRO A 45 -14.25 -4.38 1.72
CA PRO A 45 -13.69 -3.13 2.20
C PRO A 45 -12.21 -3.06 1.88
N SER A 46 -11.77 -1.91 1.41
CA SER A 46 -10.38 -1.70 1.02
C SER A 46 -9.92 -0.30 1.39
N ALA A 47 -8.62 -0.05 1.25
CA ALA A 47 -8.05 1.26 1.54
C ALA A 47 -6.76 1.46 0.75
N LEU A 48 -6.38 2.71 0.59
CA LEU A 48 -5.08 3.09 0.05
C LEU A 48 -4.26 3.68 1.18
N LEU A 49 -3.07 3.14 1.38
CA LEU A 49 -2.17 3.56 2.44
C LEU A 49 -0.94 4.23 1.85
N LEU A 50 -0.39 5.18 2.58
CA LEU A 50 0.88 5.82 2.24
C LEU A 50 1.89 5.52 3.33
N GLY A 51 3.05 5.02 2.95
CA GLY A 51 4.19 4.83 3.85
C GLY A 51 5.46 5.30 3.17
N PHE A 52 6.49 5.51 3.98
CA PHE A 52 7.80 5.93 3.48
C PHE A 52 8.85 4.91 3.88
N THR A 53 9.76 4.62 2.94
CA THR A 53 10.91 3.78 3.25
C THR A 53 11.88 4.52 4.18
N ALA A 54 12.88 3.82 4.69
CA ALA A 54 13.91 4.43 5.51
C ALA A 54 14.64 5.57 4.79
N ALA A 55 14.74 5.48 3.47
CA ALA A 55 15.36 6.51 2.64
C ALA A 55 14.41 7.65 2.26
N GLY A 56 13.14 7.57 2.69
CA GLY A 56 12.15 8.60 2.40
C GLY A 56 11.40 8.41 1.09
N ARG A 57 11.52 7.25 0.46
CA ARG A 57 10.79 6.94 -0.78
C ARG A 57 9.31 6.70 -0.45
N PRO A 58 8.36 7.42 -1.07
CA PRO A 58 6.94 7.19 -0.80
C PRO A 58 6.44 5.93 -1.49
N LEU A 59 5.62 5.15 -0.81
CA LEU A 59 4.99 3.97 -1.38
C LEU A 59 3.50 3.98 -1.07
N HIS A 60 2.68 3.65 -2.07
CA HIS A 60 1.25 3.43 -1.90
C HIS A 60 0.98 1.94 -1.82
N PHE A 61 0.12 1.56 -0.87
CA PHE A 61 -0.32 0.18 -0.66
C PHE A 61 -1.83 0.12 -0.84
N GLN A 62 -2.29 -0.60 -1.87
CA GLN A 62 -3.71 -0.91 -1.99
C GLN A 62 -3.96 -2.18 -1.19
N VAL A 63 -4.80 -2.10 -0.17
CA VAL A 63 -5.05 -3.23 0.74
C VAL A 63 -6.53 -3.58 0.80
N SER A 64 -6.81 -4.83 1.14
CA SER A 64 -8.16 -5.35 1.33
C SER A 64 -8.31 -5.89 2.75
N PHE A 65 -9.49 -5.66 3.34
CA PHE A 65 -9.85 -6.13 4.67
C PHE A 65 -10.90 -7.24 4.62
N ALA A 66 -10.90 -8.02 3.54
CA ALA A 66 -11.84 -9.12 3.39
C ALA A 66 -11.74 -10.15 4.51
N ASP A 67 -10.55 -10.30 5.09
CA ASP A 67 -10.30 -11.20 6.20
C ASP A 67 -10.10 -10.36 7.47
N ALA A 68 -10.85 -10.67 8.53
CA ALA A 68 -10.83 -9.88 9.77
C ALA A 68 -9.46 -9.88 10.44
N ASP A 69 -8.69 -10.96 10.30
CA ASP A 69 -7.42 -11.13 10.99
C ASP A 69 -6.22 -10.75 10.13
N LEU A 70 -6.44 -10.45 8.85
CA LEU A 70 -5.36 -10.30 7.90
C LEU A 70 -5.65 -9.18 6.91
N THR A 71 -4.74 -8.23 6.82
CA THR A 71 -4.79 -7.20 5.78
C THR A 71 -4.05 -7.74 4.55
N LYS A 72 -4.75 -7.82 3.43
CA LYS A 72 -4.18 -8.35 2.20
C LYS A 72 -3.68 -7.21 1.33
N ILE A 73 -2.40 -7.24 0.99
CA ILE A 73 -1.82 -6.25 0.08
C ILE A 73 -2.11 -6.69 -1.35
N ILE A 74 -2.87 -5.87 -2.08
CA ILE A 74 -3.27 -6.15 -3.45
C ILE A 74 -2.22 -5.65 -4.43
N THR A 75 -1.69 -4.45 -4.20
CA THR A 75 -0.65 -3.89 -5.05
C THR A 75 0.14 -2.83 -4.29
N ILE A 76 1.37 -2.59 -4.75
CA ILE A 76 2.27 -1.57 -4.20
C ILE A 76 2.87 -0.82 -5.37
N TYR A 77 2.94 0.51 -5.27
CA TYR A 77 3.59 1.34 -6.27
C TYR A 77 4.10 2.63 -5.66
N GLU A 78 4.99 3.30 -6.37
CA GLU A 78 5.42 4.63 -5.99
C GLU A 78 4.46 5.64 -6.62
N PRO A 79 3.88 6.57 -5.84
CA PRO A 79 2.92 7.53 -6.40
C PRO A 79 3.59 8.47 -7.39
N ASP A 80 2.92 8.70 -8.54
CA ASP A 80 3.37 9.60 -9.57
C ASP A 80 3.03 11.04 -9.16
N PRO A 81 4.01 11.94 -9.08
CA PRO A 81 3.73 13.35 -8.72
C PRO A 81 2.79 14.05 -9.70
N LYS A 82 2.63 13.52 -10.91
CA LYS A 82 1.67 14.07 -11.87
C LYS A 82 0.23 13.76 -11.48
N GLU A 83 0.01 12.73 -10.67
CA GLU A 83 -1.31 12.28 -10.26
C GLU A 83 -1.61 12.57 -8.80
N TRP A 84 -0.60 12.89 -8.00
CA TRP A 84 -0.73 13.06 -6.56
C TRP A 84 -0.06 14.33 -6.08
N ILE A 85 -0.72 15.02 -5.14
CA ILE A 85 -0.16 16.18 -4.43
C ILE A 85 0.41 15.66 -3.11
N GLU A 86 1.71 15.87 -2.92
CA GLU A 86 2.43 15.44 -1.71
C GLU A 86 2.20 13.96 -1.39
N HIS A 87 2.00 13.14 -2.43
CA HIS A 87 1.77 11.69 -2.33
C HIS A 87 0.46 11.29 -1.66
N ARG A 88 -0.35 12.25 -1.20
CA ARG A 88 -1.51 12.00 -0.35
C ARG A 88 -2.84 12.30 -0.99
N GLN A 89 -2.90 13.26 -1.88
CA GLN A 89 -4.13 13.78 -2.44
C GLN A 89 -4.12 13.66 -3.96
N ARG A 90 -5.20 13.13 -4.51
CA ARG A 90 -5.33 13.05 -5.96
C ARG A 90 -5.44 14.44 -6.57
N ARG A 91 -4.79 14.64 -7.69
CA ARG A 91 -4.89 15.89 -8.44
C ARG A 91 -6.22 15.99 -9.18
#